data_bace7902269e298dc9e30bd11cf6d7e2
#
_entry.id   bace7902269e298dc9e30bd11cf6d7e2
#
_cell.length_a   1.000
_cell.length_b   1.000
_cell.length_c   1.000
_cell.angle_alpha   90.00
_cell.angle_beta   90.00
_cell.angle_gamma   90.00
#
_symmetry.space_group_name_H-M   'P 1'
#
loop_
_entity.id
_entity.type
_entity.pdbx_description
1 polymer ?
#
loop_
_entity_poly.entity_id
_entity_poly.type
_entity_poly.pdbx_seq_one_letter_code
_entity_poly.pdbx_strand_id
1 'polypeptide(L)'
;AYAAPPTPLEVVGSAPEPGEQRLLALAETARNGGDAPGEGDVAYVSSSGVELLAVTSYTGEEPSDEDLHSAGFIPYQWQHWQDPEGDTRAVSTPGAAEDTAGDAEEHREFLDRQAEDVEERLDPVLLFPEELPTGAGAMADVLVAWSGEAPATDAALVNALNNLYDHRPLDGAEEAALMGVLAGLPGVEYAGGTRDPLAREGELFQVRVAEPDQVTRYRYLFAPDTGDLLYRDATVLEEEGGEGSLAQHGLELPVTTSYRSFVWSGWVEEVGARPGS
;
A
#
# COMPACT_ATOMS: atom_id res chain seq x y z
N ALA A 1 -1.33 -6.09 27.05
CA ALA A 1 -2.03 -4.93 26.48
C ALA A 1 -2.20 -5.22 25.00
N TYR A 2 -3.39 -5.04 24.45
CA TYR A 2 -3.61 -5.19 23.01
C TYR A 2 -3.05 -3.95 22.32
N ALA A 3 -2.34 -4.15 21.20
CA ALA A 3 -1.99 -3.08 20.29
C ALA A 3 -3.28 -2.44 19.78
N ALA A 4 -3.40 -1.13 19.82
CA ALA A 4 -4.48 -0.43 19.15
C ALA A 4 -4.08 -0.27 17.68
N PRO A 5 -4.73 -0.95 16.73
CA PRO A 5 -4.42 -0.75 15.33
C PRO A 5 -4.58 0.72 14.95
N PRO A 6 -3.85 1.19 13.93
CA PRO A 6 -4.02 2.55 13.45
C PRO A 6 -5.49 2.81 13.20
N THR A 7 -5.98 3.97 13.63
CA THR A 7 -7.41 4.32 13.52
C THR A 7 -7.80 4.31 12.04
N PRO A 8 -8.69 3.39 11.62
CA PRO A 8 -9.13 3.35 10.23
C PRO A 8 -9.73 4.70 9.85
N LEU A 9 -9.67 5.07 8.56
CA LEU A 9 -10.35 6.27 8.08
C LEU A 9 -11.82 6.23 8.52
N GLU A 10 -12.26 7.26 9.23
CA GLU A 10 -13.66 7.42 9.58
C GLU A 10 -14.45 7.81 8.33
N VAL A 11 -15.37 6.94 7.94
CA VAL A 11 -16.27 7.21 6.83
C VAL A 11 -17.48 7.94 7.37
N VAL A 12 -17.66 9.19 6.97
CA VAL A 12 -18.87 9.97 7.26
C VAL A 12 -19.86 9.74 6.13
N GLY A 13 -20.75 8.75 6.27
CA GLY A 13 -21.71 8.52 5.20
C GLY A 13 -22.61 7.29 5.37
N SER A 14 -23.38 7.03 4.34
CA SER A 14 -24.28 5.89 4.17
C SER A 14 -23.50 4.58 4.03
N ALA A 15 -24.24 3.45 4.07
CA ALA A 15 -23.67 2.14 3.77
C ALA A 15 -22.96 2.14 2.40
N PRO A 16 -21.88 1.35 2.22
CA PRO A 16 -21.20 1.24 0.94
C PRO A 16 -22.18 0.87 -0.19
N GLU A 17 -21.94 1.42 -1.35
CA GLU A 17 -22.74 1.18 -2.57
C GLU A 17 -21.82 0.70 -3.72
N PRO A 18 -22.36 0.07 -4.79
CA PRO A 18 -21.55 -0.35 -5.92
C PRO A 18 -20.70 0.79 -6.47
N GLY A 19 -19.38 0.59 -6.53
CA GLY A 19 -18.40 1.65 -6.79
C GLY A 19 -17.92 1.74 -8.23
N GLU A 20 -18.13 0.70 -9.05
CA GLU A 20 -17.56 0.59 -10.40
C GLU A 20 -17.79 1.85 -11.27
N GLN A 21 -19.05 2.26 -11.43
CA GLN A 21 -19.38 3.39 -12.30
C GLN A 21 -18.81 4.72 -11.80
N ARG A 22 -18.78 4.90 -10.47
CA ARG A 22 -18.25 6.10 -9.85
C ARG A 22 -16.73 6.16 -9.99
N LEU A 23 -16.05 5.02 -9.82
CA LEU A 23 -14.60 4.92 -10.03
C LEU A 23 -14.24 5.16 -11.49
N LEU A 24 -15.02 4.62 -12.45
CA LEU A 24 -14.82 4.90 -13.86
C LEU A 24 -15.08 6.38 -14.23
N ALA A 25 -16.05 7.04 -13.59
CA ALA A 25 -16.25 8.49 -13.77
C ALA A 25 -15.08 9.30 -13.23
N LEU A 26 -14.49 8.89 -12.10
CA LEU A 26 -13.28 9.51 -11.55
C LEU A 26 -12.06 9.26 -12.44
N ALA A 27 -11.95 8.08 -13.04
CA ALA A 27 -10.92 7.76 -14.04
C ALA A 27 -10.96 8.70 -15.26
N GLU A 28 -12.15 9.14 -15.70
CA GLU A 28 -12.25 10.15 -16.76
C GLU A 28 -11.75 11.53 -16.29
N THR A 29 -11.92 11.86 -14.99
CA THR A 29 -11.33 13.07 -14.41
C THR A 29 -9.80 12.97 -14.40
N ALA A 30 -9.25 11.85 -13.93
CA ALA A 30 -7.81 11.60 -13.91
C ALA A 30 -7.19 11.71 -15.30
N ARG A 31 -7.81 11.10 -16.31
CA ARG A 31 -7.33 11.15 -17.72
C ARG A 31 -7.14 12.56 -18.25
N ASN A 32 -7.89 13.51 -17.73
CA ASN A 32 -7.79 14.92 -18.12
C ASN A 32 -6.82 15.71 -17.21
N GLY A 33 -6.22 15.08 -16.19
CA GLY A 33 -5.34 15.70 -15.20
C GLY A 33 -3.96 16.10 -15.75
N GLY A 34 -3.54 15.51 -16.87
CA GLY A 34 -2.26 15.82 -17.50
C GLY A 34 -1.10 14.93 -17.01
N ASP A 35 0.10 15.41 -17.22
CA ASP A 35 1.33 14.69 -16.88
C ASP A 35 1.58 14.70 -15.35
N ALA A 36 2.33 13.71 -14.88
CA ALA A 36 2.81 13.71 -13.50
C ALA A 36 3.68 14.96 -13.21
N PRO A 37 3.59 15.53 -12.01
CA PRO A 37 4.26 16.79 -11.70
C PRO A 37 5.79 16.65 -11.64
N GLY A 38 6.50 17.78 -11.76
CA GLY A 38 7.95 17.87 -11.64
C GLY A 38 8.67 17.98 -12.97
N GLU A 39 10.00 18.05 -12.92
CA GLU A 39 10.89 18.14 -14.07
C GLU A 39 12.02 17.11 -13.90
N GLY A 40 12.48 16.53 -15.00
CA GLY A 40 13.52 15.50 -15.02
C GLY A 40 12.98 14.14 -15.47
N ASP A 41 13.82 13.13 -15.34
CA ASP A 41 13.55 11.75 -15.78
C ASP A 41 13.68 10.70 -14.66
N VAL A 42 14.00 11.15 -13.44
CA VAL A 42 14.02 10.27 -12.26
C VAL A 42 12.66 10.27 -11.60
N ALA A 43 12.04 9.09 -11.53
CA ALA A 43 10.81 8.89 -10.77
C ALA A 43 11.07 9.10 -9.28
N TYR A 44 10.21 9.87 -8.61
CA TYR A 44 10.25 10.03 -7.16
C TYR A 44 8.87 9.90 -6.54
N VAL A 45 8.76 9.02 -5.55
CA VAL A 45 7.55 8.84 -4.75
C VAL A 45 7.90 8.98 -3.28
N SER A 46 7.12 9.77 -2.56
CA SER A 46 7.22 9.86 -1.10
C SER A 46 5.87 9.65 -0.44
N SER A 47 5.89 8.88 0.64
CA SER A 47 4.69 8.57 1.42
C SER A 47 5.02 8.48 2.91
N SER A 48 3.97 8.57 3.73
CA SER A 48 4.03 8.31 5.17
C SER A 48 2.91 7.38 5.58
N GLY A 49 3.13 6.56 6.58
CA GLY A 49 2.10 5.63 7.02
C GLY A 49 2.56 4.73 8.15
N VAL A 50 1.91 3.60 8.29
CA VAL A 50 2.19 2.61 9.34
C VAL A 50 2.18 1.22 8.72
N GLU A 51 3.07 0.36 9.19
CA GLU A 51 3.07 -1.07 8.87
C GLU A 51 3.05 -1.90 10.15
N LEU A 52 2.30 -2.99 10.11
CA LEU A 52 2.34 -4.03 11.12
C LEU A 52 3.59 -4.89 10.90
N LEU A 53 4.41 -5.00 11.93
CA LEU A 53 5.50 -5.96 12.01
C LEU A 53 5.11 -7.07 12.98
N ALA A 54 4.96 -8.29 12.48
CA ALA A 54 4.75 -9.50 13.26
C ALA A 54 6.06 -10.28 13.35
N VAL A 55 6.41 -10.74 14.54
CA VAL A 55 7.69 -11.42 14.81
C VAL A 55 7.42 -12.72 15.56
N THR A 56 8.02 -13.81 15.06
CA THR A 56 8.05 -15.09 15.76
C THR A 56 9.49 -15.48 16.03
N SER A 57 9.80 -15.83 17.29
CA SER A 57 11.08 -16.42 17.68
C SER A 57 10.87 -17.86 18.08
N TYR A 58 11.43 -18.76 17.30
CA TYR A 58 11.37 -20.19 17.57
C TYR A 58 12.31 -20.58 18.69
N THR A 59 11.82 -21.34 19.67
CA THR A 59 12.60 -21.86 20.79
C THR A 59 13.26 -23.20 20.49
N GLY A 60 12.88 -23.86 19.39
CA GLY A 60 13.36 -25.17 18.95
C GLY A 60 13.53 -25.26 17.44
N GLU A 61 13.80 -26.50 16.95
CA GLU A 61 13.91 -26.78 15.51
C GLU A 61 12.55 -26.95 14.83
N GLU A 62 11.49 -27.21 15.62
CA GLU A 62 10.12 -27.33 15.16
C GLU A 62 9.24 -26.32 15.90
N PRO A 63 8.18 -25.79 15.24
CA PRO A 63 7.23 -24.89 15.91
C PRO A 63 6.61 -25.51 17.17
N SER A 64 6.47 -24.71 18.21
CA SER A 64 6.00 -25.16 19.52
C SER A 64 5.16 -24.09 20.22
N ASP A 65 4.37 -24.51 21.24
CA ASP A 65 3.62 -23.59 22.11
C ASP A 65 4.55 -22.71 22.99
N GLU A 66 5.87 -22.97 22.99
CA GLU A 66 6.87 -22.19 23.71
C GLU A 66 7.48 -21.08 22.85
N ASP A 67 7.10 -20.98 21.57
CA ASP A 67 7.58 -19.93 20.67
C ASP A 67 7.00 -18.57 21.09
N LEU A 68 7.82 -17.53 20.96
CA LEU A 68 7.44 -16.18 21.32
C LEU A 68 6.87 -15.46 20.11
N HIS A 69 5.70 -14.88 20.27
CA HIS A 69 4.99 -14.14 19.23
C HIS A 69 4.75 -12.71 19.67
N SER A 70 5.08 -11.75 18.84
CA SER A 70 4.75 -10.35 19.08
C SER A 70 4.39 -9.61 17.82
N ALA A 71 3.69 -8.50 17.97
CA ALA A 71 3.38 -7.57 16.89
C ALA A 71 3.56 -6.13 17.36
N GLY A 72 3.94 -5.27 16.43
CA GLY A 72 4.03 -3.83 16.67
C GLY A 72 3.68 -3.05 15.41
N PHE A 73 3.09 -1.88 15.57
CA PHE A 73 2.82 -0.96 14.48
C PHE A 73 3.96 0.04 14.40
N ILE A 74 4.62 0.10 13.26
CA ILE A 74 5.79 0.96 13.04
C ILE A 74 5.40 2.06 12.07
N PRO A 75 5.42 3.33 12.48
CA PRO A 75 5.25 4.45 11.57
C PRO A 75 6.48 4.59 10.68
N TYR A 76 6.28 4.88 9.42
CA TYR A 76 7.33 5.06 8.44
C TYR A 76 7.13 6.33 7.62
N GLN A 77 8.25 6.87 7.15
CA GLN A 77 8.33 7.76 6.00
C GLN A 77 9.13 7.03 4.93
N TRP A 78 8.55 6.85 3.74
CA TRP A 78 9.20 6.21 2.62
C TRP A 78 9.52 7.25 1.54
N GLN A 79 10.67 7.07 0.92
CA GLN A 79 11.11 7.83 -0.24
C GLN A 79 11.73 6.84 -1.23
N HIS A 80 11.30 6.90 -2.47
CA HIS A 80 11.77 6.02 -3.52
C HIS A 80 12.16 6.84 -4.74
N TRP A 81 13.33 6.59 -5.30
CA TRP A 81 13.84 7.15 -6.55
C TRP A 81 14.17 6.00 -7.50
N GLN A 82 13.89 6.22 -8.79
CA GLN A 82 14.25 5.30 -9.86
C GLN A 82 14.62 6.12 -11.08
N ASP A 83 15.84 5.92 -11.59
CA ASP A 83 16.27 6.54 -12.83
C ASP A 83 15.92 5.68 -14.07
N PRO A 84 16.06 6.25 -15.29
CA PRO A 84 15.78 5.51 -16.53
C PRO A 84 16.70 4.31 -16.77
N GLU A 85 17.91 4.31 -16.23
CA GLU A 85 18.88 3.20 -16.33
C GLU A 85 18.51 2.04 -15.40
N GLY A 86 17.55 2.27 -14.50
CA GLY A 86 17.04 1.29 -13.55
C GLY A 86 17.78 1.28 -12.21
N ASP A 87 18.65 2.25 -11.96
CA ASP A 87 19.20 2.45 -10.63
C ASP A 87 18.09 2.96 -9.70
N THR A 88 17.94 2.30 -8.55
CA THR A 88 16.93 2.65 -7.56
C THR A 88 17.57 3.02 -6.23
N ARG A 89 16.95 3.97 -5.56
CA ARG A 89 17.25 4.28 -4.16
C ARG A 89 15.94 4.30 -3.38
N ALA A 90 15.89 3.53 -2.31
CA ALA A 90 14.78 3.55 -1.37
C ALA A 90 15.29 3.92 0.02
N VAL A 91 14.63 4.86 0.67
CA VAL A 91 14.91 5.27 2.04
C VAL A 91 13.64 5.10 2.86
N SER A 92 13.71 4.26 3.87
CA SER A 92 12.66 4.10 4.88
C SER A 92 13.15 4.68 6.18
N THR A 93 12.43 5.67 6.71
CA THR A 93 12.73 6.28 8.01
C THR A 93 11.64 5.86 8.98
N PRO A 94 11.87 4.85 9.82
CA PRO A 94 10.90 4.41 10.81
C PRO A 94 10.85 5.37 12.00
N GLY A 95 9.67 5.40 12.65
CA GLY A 95 9.49 5.94 13.99
C GLY A 95 9.53 4.85 15.05
N ALA A 96 9.34 5.22 16.30
CA ALA A 96 9.23 4.24 17.37
C ALA A 96 8.01 3.34 17.18
N ALA A 97 8.17 2.04 17.44
CA ALA A 97 7.05 1.11 17.42
C ALA A 97 5.99 1.53 18.44
N GLU A 98 4.75 1.62 17.97
CA GLU A 98 3.58 1.98 18.74
C GLU A 98 2.68 0.75 18.92
N ASP A 99 1.90 0.72 19.99
CA ASP A 99 0.87 -0.30 20.21
C ASP A 99 1.36 -1.74 19.99
N THR A 100 2.24 -2.21 20.86
CA THR A 100 2.80 -3.57 20.78
C THR A 100 1.91 -4.61 21.47
N ALA A 101 1.84 -5.82 20.93
CA ALA A 101 1.07 -6.95 21.43
C ALA A 101 1.94 -8.21 21.60
N GLY A 102 1.40 -9.23 22.27
CA GLY A 102 2.11 -10.49 22.50
C GLY A 102 3.31 -10.34 23.42
N ASP A 103 4.39 -11.05 23.12
CA ASP A 103 5.65 -11.10 23.88
C ASP A 103 6.59 -9.92 23.50
N ALA A 104 6.01 -8.73 23.35
CA ALA A 104 6.69 -7.56 22.81
C ALA A 104 7.89 -7.08 23.66
N GLU A 105 7.93 -7.44 24.96
CA GLU A 105 9.03 -7.06 25.83
C GLU A 105 10.31 -7.82 25.48
N GLU A 106 10.20 -9.12 25.16
CA GLU A 106 11.28 -9.98 24.68
C GLU A 106 11.77 -9.59 23.28
N HIS A 107 10.87 -9.09 22.44
CA HIS A 107 11.19 -8.65 21.09
C HIS A 107 11.51 -7.15 20.97
N ARG A 108 11.53 -6.42 22.07
CA ARG A 108 11.74 -4.96 22.07
C ARG A 108 13.02 -4.55 21.35
N GLU A 109 14.13 -5.21 21.60
CA GLU A 109 15.41 -4.92 20.93
C GLU A 109 15.32 -5.15 19.40
N PHE A 110 14.49 -6.10 18.95
CA PHE A 110 14.25 -6.32 17.53
C PHE A 110 13.38 -5.21 16.94
N LEU A 111 12.27 -4.86 17.59
CA LEU A 111 11.38 -3.78 17.17
C LEU A 111 12.12 -2.43 17.16
N ASP A 112 12.96 -2.18 18.17
CA ASP A 112 13.76 -0.95 18.26
C ASP A 112 14.83 -0.88 17.15
N ARG A 113 15.43 -2.02 16.75
CA ARG A 113 16.36 -2.07 15.61
C ARG A 113 15.69 -1.79 14.27
N GLN A 114 14.41 -2.08 14.13
CA GLN A 114 13.64 -1.67 12.95
C GLN A 114 13.43 -0.15 12.91
N ALA A 115 13.71 0.56 14.00
CA ALA A 115 13.68 2.02 14.07
C ALA A 115 14.98 2.70 13.61
N GLU A 116 15.90 1.96 12.99
CA GLU A 116 17.09 2.53 12.33
C GLU A 116 16.76 2.89 10.89
N ASP A 117 17.35 3.99 10.40
CA ASP A 117 17.22 4.41 9.01
C ASP A 117 17.80 3.32 8.09
N VAL A 118 16.98 2.86 7.15
CA VAL A 118 17.40 1.83 6.18
C VAL A 118 17.47 2.46 4.81
N GLU A 119 18.65 2.37 4.18
CA GLU A 119 18.84 2.71 2.80
C GLU A 119 19.11 1.42 2.01
N GLU A 120 18.21 1.06 1.10
CA GLU A 120 18.36 -0.11 0.24
C GLU A 120 18.50 0.32 -1.22
N ARG A 121 19.35 -0.41 -1.97
CA ARG A 121 19.32 -0.38 -3.42
C ARG A 121 18.51 -1.58 -3.88
N LEU A 122 17.38 -1.31 -4.52
CA LEU A 122 16.56 -2.36 -5.08
C LEU A 122 17.19 -2.93 -6.36
N ASP A 123 16.98 -4.22 -6.58
CA ASP A 123 17.44 -4.88 -7.80
C ASP A 123 16.62 -4.34 -9.01
N PRO A 124 17.28 -3.95 -10.12
CA PRO A 124 16.60 -3.48 -11.33
C PRO A 124 15.54 -4.46 -11.90
N VAL A 125 15.60 -5.73 -11.52
CA VAL A 125 14.59 -6.75 -11.93
C VAL A 125 13.15 -6.44 -11.47
N LEU A 126 12.97 -5.55 -10.48
CA LEU A 126 11.65 -5.16 -9.97
C LEU A 126 11.04 -3.95 -10.70
N LEU A 127 11.63 -3.49 -11.79
CA LEU A 127 11.20 -2.28 -12.47
C LEU A 127 9.95 -2.51 -13.33
N PHE A 128 8.99 -1.60 -13.24
CA PHE A 128 7.90 -1.53 -14.19
C PHE A 128 8.41 -1.04 -15.56
N PRO A 129 7.70 -1.38 -16.65
CA PRO A 129 8.04 -0.85 -17.98
C PRO A 129 8.12 0.67 -17.99
N GLU A 130 9.03 1.24 -18.78
CA GLU A 130 9.18 2.69 -18.95
C GLU A 130 7.87 3.33 -19.45
N GLU A 131 7.20 2.68 -20.41
CA GLU A 131 5.89 3.08 -20.91
C GLU A 131 4.81 2.15 -20.35
N LEU A 132 3.85 2.71 -19.63
CA LEU A 132 2.69 1.98 -19.14
C LEU A 132 1.50 2.11 -20.10
N PRO A 133 0.67 1.07 -20.22
CA PRO A 133 -0.53 1.16 -21.02
C PRO A 133 -1.56 2.11 -20.40
N THR A 134 -2.26 2.87 -21.26
CA THR A 134 -3.35 3.78 -20.86
C THR A 134 -4.74 3.14 -20.92
N GLY A 135 -4.82 1.85 -21.24
CA GLY A 135 -6.06 1.08 -21.23
C GLY A 135 -6.09 0.04 -20.15
N ALA A 136 -7.19 -0.07 -19.40
CA ALA A 136 -7.32 -0.94 -18.22
C ALA A 136 -6.96 -2.41 -18.49
N GLY A 137 -7.38 -3.00 -19.62
CA GLY A 137 -7.07 -4.38 -19.96
C GLY A 137 -5.57 -4.61 -20.17
N ALA A 138 -4.92 -3.75 -20.95
CA ALA A 138 -3.48 -3.84 -21.19
C ALA A 138 -2.67 -3.52 -19.90
N MET A 139 -3.15 -2.62 -19.06
CA MET A 139 -2.56 -2.34 -17.75
C MET A 139 -2.66 -3.58 -16.84
N ALA A 140 -3.80 -4.25 -16.80
CA ALA A 140 -3.95 -5.50 -16.05
C ALA A 140 -2.97 -6.58 -16.55
N ASP A 141 -2.76 -6.72 -17.85
CA ASP A 141 -1.78 -7.67 -18.42
C ASP A 141 -0.36 -7.36 -17.94
N VAL A 142 0.04 -6.08 -17.88
CA VAL A 142 1.34 -5.66 -17.36
C VAL A 142 1.47 -5.97 -15.87
N LEU A 143 0.47 -5.67 -15.06
CA LEU A 143 0.48 -5.96 -13.63
C LEU A 143 0.58 -7.47 -13.35
N VAL A 144 -0.15 -8.29 -14.09
CA VAL A 144 -0.06 -9.76 -14.02
C VAL A 144 1.33 -10.26 -14.40
N ALA A 145 1.87 -9.77 -15.52
CA ALA A 145 3.20 -10.17 -15.96
C ALA A 145 4.28 -9.79 -14.94
N TRP A 146 4.13 -8.62 -14.30
CA TRP A 146 5.05 -8.15 -13.27
C TRP A 146 4.95 -8.96 -11.99
N SER A 147 3.75 -9.37 -11.56
CA SER A 147 3.57 -10.19 -10.34
C SER A 147 4.22 -11.57 -10.44
N GLY A 148 4.45 -12.07 -11.65
CA GLY A 148 4.98 -13.41 -11.90
C GLY A 148 4.00 -14.55 -11.57
N GLU A 149 2.76 -14.23 -11.19
CA GLU A 149 1.72 -15.21 -10.87
C GLU A 149 0.92 -15.63 -12.11
N ALA A 150 0.75 -16.93 -12.29
CA ALA A 150 -0.11 -17.48 -13.33
C ALA A 150 -0.88 -18.70 -12.79
N PRO A 151 -2.22 -18.70 -12.76
CA PRO A 151 -3.09 -17.62 -13.25
C PRO A 151 -3.11 -16.40 -12.32
N ALA A 152 -3.39 -15.23 -12.89
CA ALA A 152 -3.57 -14.00 -12.12
C ALA A 152 -4.72 -14.15 -11.11
N THR A 153 -4.43 -13.78 -9.86
CA THR A 153 -5.46 -13.67 -8.82
C THR A 153 -5.81 -12.20 -8.57
N ASP A 154 -6.96 -11.92 -7.98
CA ASP A 154 -7.31 -10.56 -7.56
C ASP A 154 -6.27 -10.01 -6.57
N ALA A 155 -5.70 -10.86 -5.71
CA ALA A 155 -4.62 -10.51 -4.79
C ALA A 155 -3.36 -10.09 -5.53
N ALA A 156 -2.93 -10.86 -6.55
CA ALA A 156 -1.77 -10.52 -7.36
C ALA A 156 -1.94 -9.18 -8.07
N LEU A 157 -3.13 -8.92 -8.64
CA LEU A 157 -3.45 -7.64 -9.28
C LEU A 157 -3.39 -6.48 -8.28
N VAL A 158 -4.01 -6.62 -7.12
CA VAL A 158 -4.02 -5.59 -6.06
C VAL A 158 -2.60 -5.33 -5.55
N ASN A 159 -1.81 -6.37 -5.32
CA ASN A 159 -0.42 -6.23 -4.88
C ASN A 159 0.45 -5.53 -5.93
N ALA A 160 0.33 -5.90 -7.21
CA ALA A 160 1.06 -5.26 -8.30
C ALA A 160 0.65 -3.78 -8.47
N LEU A 161 -0.65 -3.48 -8.37
CA LEU A 161 -1.18 -2.11 -8.39
C LEU A 161 -0.61 -1.28 -7.23
N ASN A 162 -0.61 -1.82 -6.02
CA ASN A 162 -0.05 -1.15 -4.85
C ASN A 162 1.45 -0.88 -5.01
N ASN A 163 2.20 -1.85 -5.53
CA ASN A 163 3.63 -1.67 -5.80
C ASN A 163 3.89 -0.59 -6.86
N LEU A 164 3.04 -0.51 -7.90
CA LEU A 164 3.20 0.52 -8.92
C LEU A 164 3.05 1.93 -8.31
N TYR A 165 2.03 2.16 -7.49
CA TYR A 165 1.85 3.43 -6.77
C TYR A 165 3.02 3.77 -5.83
N ASP A 166 3.63 2.77 -5.22
CA ASP A 166 4.72 2.98 -4.27
C ASP A 166 6.04 3.39 -4.93
N HIS A 167 6.20 3.09 -6.23
CA HIS A 167 7.50 3.18 -6.88
C HIS A 167 7.54 4.12 -8.09
N ARG A 168 6.38 4.46 -8.67
CA ARG A 168 6.34 5.21 -9.91
C ARG A 168 5.30 6.33 -9.92
N PRO A 169 5.66 7.56 -10.37
CA PRO A 169 4.70 8.58 -10.73
C PRO A 169 3.86 8.13 -11.93
N LEU A 170 2.61 8.50 -11.94
CA LEU A 170 1.66 8.18 -12.99
C LEU A 170 1.14 9.46 -13.61
N ASP A 171 1.00 9.47 -14.93
CA ASP A 171 0.20 10.49 -15.61
C ASP A 171 -1.30 10.19 -15.48
N GLY A 172 -2.13 11.17 -15.84
CA GLY A 172 -3.58 11.01 -15.69
C GLY A 172 -4.18 9.88 -16.53
N ALA A 173 -3.56 9.48 -17.63
CA ALA A 173 -4.03 8.38 -18.47
C ALA A 173 -3.64 7.00 -17.88
N GLU A 174 -2.45 6.90 -17.32
CA GLU A 174 -1.98 5.74 -16.55
C GLU A 174 -2.81 5.54 -15.27
N GLU A 175 -3.06 6.63 -14.53
CA GLU A 175 -3.93 6.64 -13.34
C GLU A 175 -5.35 6.15 -13.68
N ALA A 176 -5.93 6.68 -14.76
CA ALA A 176 -7.23 6.24 -15.24
C ALA A 176 -7.26 4.76 -15.63
N ALA A 177 -6.16 4.23 -16.19
CA ALA A 177 -6.05 2.82 -16.52
C ALA A 177 -6.03 1.95 -15.26
N LEU A 178 -5.30 2.35 -14.20
CA LEU A 178 -5.28 1.65 -12.91
C LEU A 178 -6.64 1.69 -12.21
N MET A 179 -7.32 2.83 -12.22
CA MET A 179 -8.71 2.91 -11.73
C MET A 179 -9.63 1.96 -12.50
N GLY A 180 -9.42 1.82 -13.83
CA GLY A 180 -10.14 0.87 -14.66
C GLY A 180 -9.86 -0.59 -14.28
N VAL A 181 -8.61 -0.93 -13.92
CA VAL A 181 -8.27 -2.26 -13.36
C VAL A 181 -8.98 -2.48 -12.04
N LEU A 182 -8.91 -1.52 -11.12
CA LEU A 182 -9.57 -1.60 -9.82
C LEU A 182 -11.10 -1.73 -9.97
N ALA A 183 -11.72 -0.97 -10.88
CA ALA A 183 -13.15 -1.05 -11.18
C ALA A 183 -13.58 -2.43 -11.76
N GLY A 184 -12.66 -3.13 -12.41
CA GLY A 184 -12.88 -4.49 -12.92
C GLY A 184 -12.81 -5.59 -11.87
N LEU A 185 -12.33 -5.30 -10.66
CA LEU A 185 -12.30 -6.28 -9.58
C LEU A 185 -13.71 -6.57 -9.04
N PRO A 186 -14.01 -7.84 -8.68
CA PRO A 186 -15.31 -8.18 -8.13
C PRO A 186 -15.62 -7.44 -6.83
N GLY A 187 -16.81 -6.85 -6.74
CA GLY A 187 -17.31 -6.30 -5.49
C GLY A 187 -16.65 -4.98 -5.06
N VAL A 188 -16.14 -4.20 -6.00
CA VAL A 188 -15.71 -2.82 -5.71
C VAL A 188 -16.89 -2.00 -5.22
N GLU A 189 -16.71 -1.32 -4.09
CA GLU A 189 -17.71 -0.49 -3.43
C GLU A 189 -17.19 0.94 -3.27
N TYR A 190 -18.09 1.90 -3.40
CA TYR A 190 -17.86 3.28 -2.95
C TYR A 190 -18.26 3.40 -1.48
N ALA A 191 -17.33 3.80 -0.63
CA ALA A 191 -17.53 3.89 0.81
C ALA A 191 -17.84 5.31 1.31
N GLY A 192 -17.88 6.31 0.42
CA GLY A 192 -18.19 7.68 0.77
C GLY A 192 -17.01 8.64 0.65
N GLY A 193 -17.26 9.90 0.98
CA GLY A 193 -16.21 10.92 1.10
C GLY A 193 -15.57 10.90 2.48
N THR A 194 -14.25 11.10 2.55
CA THR A 194 -13.54 11.22 3.82
C THR A 194 -12.25 12.04 3.66
N ARG A 195 -11.45 12.13 4.73
CA ARG A 195 -10.14 12.78 4.71
C ARG A 195 -9.05 11.77 5.11
N ASP A 196 -7.91 11.88 4.46
CA ASP A 196 -6.72 11.13 4.85
C ASP A 196 -6.05 11.72 6.12
N PRO A 197 -5.01 11.06 6.68
CA PRO A 197 -4.26 11.59 7.82
C PRO A 197 -3.59 12.95 7.58
N LEU A 198 -3.41 13.36 6.32
CA LEU A 198 -2.91 14.69 5.95
C LEU A 198 -4.04 15.72 5.76
N ALA A 199 -5.28 15.38 6.17
CA ALA A 199 -6.50 16.21 6.10
C ALA A 199 -6.96 16.57 4.66
N ARG A 200 -6.52 15.82 3.63
CA ARG A 200 -6.98 15.99 2.25
C ARG A 200 -8.30 15.25 2.04
N GLU A 201 -9.26 15.92 1.43
CA GLU A 201 -10.57 15.33 1.09
C GLU A 201 -10.45 14.40 -0.11
N GLY A 202 -11.16 13.27 -0.09
CA GLY A 202 -11.19 12.33 -1.18
C GLY A 202 -12.43 11.46 -1.21
N GLU A 203 -12.56 10.70 -2.29
CA GLU A 203 -13.55 9.67 -2.51
C GLU A 203 -12.95 8.31 -2.18
N LEU A 204 -13.58 7.59 -1.24
CA LEU A 204 -13.09 6.31 -0.74
C LEU A 204 -13.75 5.15 -1.45
N PHE A 205 -12.93 4.29 -2.04
CA PHE A 205 -13.34 3.02 -2.64
C PHE A 205 -12.74 1.87 -1.85
N GLN A 206 -13.42 0.73 -1.85
CA GLN A 206 -12.94 -0.47 -1.20
C GLN A 206 -13.22 -1.72 -2.03
N VAL A 207 -12.34 -2.71 -1.87
CA VAL A 207 -12.49 -4.05 -2.45
C VAL A 207 -12.09 -5.09 -1.42
N ARG A 208 -12.78 -6.23 -1.41
CA ARG A 208 -12.42 -7.40 -0.60
C ARG A 208 -11.77 -8.44 -1.49
N VAL A 209 -10.60 -8.86 -1.10
CA VAL A 209 -9.82 -9.89 -1.80
C VAL A 209 -9.74 -11.09 -0.89
N ALA A 210 -10.19 -12.24 -1.41
CA ALA A 210 -10.10 -13.53 -0.72
C ALA A 210 -8.88 -14.29 -1.23
N GLU A 211 -8.04 -14.71 -0.30
CA GLU A 211 -6.93 -15.63 -0.49
C GLU A 211 -7.25 -16.94 0.24
N PRO A 212 -6.51 -18.04 0.03
CA PRO A 212 -6.85 -19.33 0.61
C PRO A 212 -6.98 -19.32 2.13
N ASP A 213 -6.23 -18.51 2.82
CA ASP A 213 -6.10 -18.44 4.28
C ASP A 213 -6.58 -17.13 4.91
N GLN A 214 -6.88 -16.12 4.09
CA GLN A 214 -7.35 -14.83 4.62
C GLN A 214 -8.26 -14.05 3.67
N VAL A 215 -9.04 -13.13 4.25
CA VAL A 215 -9.80 -12.13 3.51
C VAL A 215 -9.30 -10.74 3.91
N THR A 216 -8.78 -10.00 2.94
CA THR A 216 -8.27 -8.63 3.15
C THR A 216 -9.16 -7.62 2.44
N ARG A 217 -9.50 -6.54 3.13
CA ARG A 217 -10.12 -5.37 2.54
C ARG A 217 -9.04 -4.34 2.24
N TYR A 218 -8.95 -3.93 0.98
CA TYR A 218 -8.14 -2.81 0.53
C TYR A 218 -9.03 -1.59 0.34
N ARG A 219 -8.56 -0.41 0.76
CA ARG A 219 -9.24 0.87 0.53
C ARG A 219 -8.31 1.84 -0.16
N TYR A 220 -8.89 2.65 -1.03
CA TYR A 220 -8.20 3.65 -1.84
C TYR A 220 -8.97 4.96 -1.77
N LEU A 221 -8.30 6.04 -1.38
CA LEU A 221 -8.85 7.38 -1.34
C LEU A 221 -8.26 8.19 -2.48
N PHE A 222 -9.10 8.62 -3.40
CA PHE A 222 -8.68 9.42 -4.54
C PHE A 222 -9.15 10.87 -4.42
N ALA A 223 -8.34 11.80 -4.91
CA ALA A 223 -8.71 13.20 -5.04
C ALA A 223 -9.87 13.36 -6.05
N PRO A 224 -10.97 14.05 -5.71
CA PRO A 224 -12.14 14.10 -6.58
C PRO A 224 -11.96 15.01 -7.81
N ASP A 225 -10.99 15.90 -7.79
CA ASP A 225 -10.69 16.90 -8.83
C ASP A 225 -9.55 16.50 -9.76
N THR A 226 -8.63 15.66 -9.33
CA THR A 226 -7.49 15.20 -10.14
C THR A 226 -7.50 13.70 -10.37
N GLY A 227 -8.11 12.90 -9.50
CA GLY A 227 -8.06 11.45 -9.52
C GLY A 227 -6.80 10.87 -8.87
N ASP A 228 -5.88 11.68 -8.38
CA ASP A 228 -4.65 11.20 -7.75
C ASP A 228 -4.94 10.33 -6.53
N LEU A 229 -4.18 9.25 -6.36
CA LEU A 229 -4.26 8.44 -5.14
C LEU A 229 -3.66 9.22 -3.96
N LEU A 230 -4.48 9.52 -2.97
CA LEU A 230 -4.08 10.23 -1.74
C LEU A 230 -3.67 9.27 -0.63
N TYR A 231 -4.37 8.13 -0.53
CA TYR A 231 -4.21 7.20 0.59
C TYR A 231 -4.66 5.80 0.20
N ARG A 232 -4.03 4.81 0.79
CA ARG A 232 -4.49 3.41 0.75
C ARG A 232 -4.29 2.73 2.10
N ASP A 233 -5.10 1.72 2.39
CA ASP A 233 -4.88 0.81 3.52
C ASP A 233 -5.26 -0.63 3.20
N ALA A 234 -4.76 -1.53 4.05
CA ALA A 234 -5.11 -2.94 4.05
C ALA A 234 -5.60 -3.35 5.44
N THR A 235 -6.75 -4.02 5.51
CA THR A 235 -7.35 -4.53 6.74
C THR A 235 -7.66 -6.01 6.57
N VAL A 236 -7.05 -6.86 7.38
CA VAL A 236 -7.42 -8.28 7.45
C VAL A 236 -8.75 -8.39 8.18
N LEU A 237 -9.75 -8.95 7.51
CA LEU A 237 -11.11 -9.13 8.02
C LEU A 237 -11.30 -10.50 8.65
N GLU A 238 -10.76 -11.51 7.99
CA GLU A 238 -10.86 -12.91 8.34
C GLU A 238 -9.53 -13.60 8.05
N GLU A 239 -9.15 -14.55 8.88
CA GLU A 239 -7.93 -15.34 8.73
C GLU A 239 -8.21 -16.77 9.24
N GLU A 240 -7.73 -17.79 8.50
CA GLU A 240 -7.71 -19.14 9.04
C GLU A 240 -6.63 -19.23 10.12
N GLY A 241 -7.03 -19.56 11.35
CA GLY A 241 -6.11 -19.70 12.47
C GLY A 241 -5.07 -20.79 12.20
N GLY A 242 -3.82 -20.50 12.52
CA GLY A 242 -2.70 -21.41 12.30
C GLY A 242 -1.41 -20.78 12.75
N GLU A 243 -0.30 -21.46 12.48
CA GLU A 243 1.02 -20.94 12.75
C GLU A 243 1.28 -19.63 11.98
N GLY A 244 1.74 -18.60 12.69
CA GLY A 244 2.00 -17.28 12.13
C GLY A 244 0.75 -16.39 11.98
N SER A 245 -0.42 -16.85 12.44
CA SER A 245 -1.65 -16.04 12.37
C SER A 245 -1.55 -14.77 13.23
N LEU A 246 -2.29 -13.73 12.85
CA LEU A 246 -2.35 -12.48 13.61
C LEU A 246 -2.86 -12.70 15.04
N ALA A 247 -3.75 -13.68 15.23
CA ALA A 247 -4.24 -14.06 16.55
C ALA A 247 -3.12 -14.59 17.47
N GLN A 248 -2.15 -15.34 16.94
CA GLN A 248 -0.99 -15.81 17.72
C GLN A 248 -0.10 -14.64 18.15
N HIS A 249 -0.06 -13.57 17.37
CA HIS A 249 0.66 -12.33 17.71
C HIS A 249 -0.13 -11.39 18.62
N GLY A 250 -1.27 -11.85 19.17
CA GLY A 250 -2.09 -11.08 20.12
C GLY A 250 -2.98 -10.01 19.47
N LEU A 251 -3.29 -10.16 18.19
CA LEU A 251 -4.14 -9.23 17.45
C LEU A 251 -5.55 -9.79 17.28
N GLU A 252 -6.55 -8.93 17.40
CA GLU A 252 -7.96 -9.26 17.16
C GLU A 252 -8.43 -8.74 15.80
N LEU A 253 -9.12 -9.58 15.04
CA LEU A 253 -9.69 -9.19 13.75
C LEU A 253 -11.03 -8.44 13.91
N PRO A 254 -11.34 -7.49 13.03
CA PRO A 254 -10.52 -7.02 11.91
C PRO A 254 -9.38 -6.09 12.35
N VAL A 255 -8.21 -6.21 11.74
CA VAL A 255 -7.06 -5.38 12.03
C VAL A 255 -6.51 -4.72 10.75
N THR A 256 -6.29 -3.41 10.80
CA THR A 256 -5.58 -2.70 9.72
C THR A 256 -4.08 -2.95 9.86
N THR A 257 -3.51 -3.65 8.88
CA THR A 257 -2.10 -4.08 8.91
C THR A 257 -1.16 -3.04 8.32
N SER A 258 -1.66 -2.19 7.43
CA SER A 258 -0.87 -1.10 6.87
C SER A 258 -1.74 0.02 6.34
N TYR A 259 -1.19 1.23 6.32
CA TYR A 259 -1.70 2.31 5.49
C TYR A 259 -0.56 3.18 4.96
N ARG A 260 -0.82 3.86 3.84
CA ARG A 260 0.06 4.87 3.24
C ARG A 260 -0.72 6.11 2.82
N SER A 261 -0.22 7.28 3.19
CA SER A 261 -0.62 8.58 2.64
C SER A 261 0.47 9.04 1.70
N PHE A 262 0.14 9.23 0.42
CA PHE A 262 1.09 9.71 -0.59
C PHE A 262 1.29 11.22 -0.41
N VAL A 263 2.53 11.62 -0.12
CA VAL A 263 2.88 13.02 0.11
C VAL A 263 3.19 13.71 -1.21
N TRP A 264 3.91 13.01 -2.08
CA TRP A 264 4.27 13.49 -3.41
C TRP A 264 4.63 12.32 -4.32
N SER A 265 4.28 12.43 -5.59
CA SER A 265 4.64 11.49 -6.67
C SER A 265 4.87 12.30 -7.95
N GLY A 266 6.03 12.15 -8.59
CA GLY A 266 6.38 12.92 -9.78
C GLY A 266 7.84 12.74 -10.21
N TRP A 267 8.37 13.67 -11.01
CA TRP A 267 9.68 13.58 -11.63
C TRP A 267 10.67 14.58 -11.03
N VAL A 268 11.92 14.16 -10.83
CA VAL A 268 13.02 14.97 -10.32
C VAL A 268 14.26 14.83 -11.21
N GLU A 269 15.23 15.76 -11.09
CA GLU A 269 16.40 15.81 -11.98
C GLU A 269 17.43 14.69 -11.68
N GLU A 270 17.56 14.27 -10.41
CA GLU A 270 18.55 13.27 -10.02
C GLU A 270 18.09 12.43 -8.82
N VAL A 271 18.69 11.24 -8.66
CA VAL A 271 18.45 10.38 -7.51
C VAL A 271 18.87 11.07 -6.22
N GLY A 272 17.96 11.17 -5.26
CA GLY A 272 18.13 11.90 -4.01
C GLY A 272 17.62 13.34 -4.01
N ALA A 273 17.28 13.90 -5.17
CA ALA A 273 16.60 15.19 -5.25
C ALA A 273 15.17 15.11 -4.70
N ARG A 274 14.66 16.25 -4.26
CA ARG A 274 13.26 16.39 -3.76
C ARG A 274 12.58 17.55 -4.48
N PRO A 275 11.23 17.57 -4.52
CA PRO A 275 10.49 18.66 -5.13
C PRO A 275 10.88 20.01 -4.52
N GLY A 276 11.24 20.99 -5.36
CA GLY A 276 11.57 22.35 -4.94
C GLY A 276 12.92 22.51 -4.20
N SER A 277 13.82 21.53 -4.34
CA SER A 277 15.21 21.62 -3.84
C SER A 277 16.11 22.40 -4.79
#